data_b9b4d9041619e7c21e2b343ebad1e089
#
_entry.id   b9b4d9041619e7c21e2b343ebad1e089
#
_cell.length_a   1.000
_cell.length_b   1.000
_cell.length_c   1.000
_cell.angle_alpha   90.00
_cell.angle_beta   90.00
_cell.angle_gamma   90.00
#
_symmetry.space_group_name_H-M   'P 1'
#
loop_
_entity.id
_entity.type
_entity.pdbx_description
1 polymer ?
#
loop_
_entity_poly.entity_id
_entity_poly.type
_entity_poly.pdbx_seq_one_letter_code
_entity_poly.pdbx_strand_id
1 'polypeptide(L)'
;MFVKVGSARLFFDMVGEGLNAATSDVVQRPTLILLHGGPGYDHSTLRPYFDRYSDTHQLIYLDHRGCGRSTGKKETWYLDQWADDLAVFCSTLGIDSPVVFGQSFGGMVAMHYAARHPTGVSKLILSSTAAQFRLDETVKMMSKLGGDDAAEVARQFFSNPSQDAYSKVCLPLYSNPNAAVKGSFRERAIERPEVALHFFADEMARMDMRAEIAAIECPTLVIGGTIDPVTPPICSEEIADAIGDNASLKMFEGCGHGPHRDDPEGAEKVMRSFLANQI
;
A
#
# COMPACT_ATOMS: atom_id res chain seq x y z
N MET A 1 -2.36 -3.03 -19.29
CA MET A 1 -2.31 -4.40 -19.86
C MET A 1 -3.10 -5.35 -18.98
N PHE A 2 -3.33 -6.61 -19.43
CA PHE A 2 -4.06 -7.60 -18.60
C PHE A 2 -3.32 -8.93 -18.59
N VAL A 3 -3.28 -9.56 -17.41
CA VAL A 3 -2.80 -10.93 -17.24
C VAL A 3 -3.87 -11.78 -16.57
N LYS A 4 -3.97 -13.06 -16.96
CA LYS A 4 -4.91 -14.01 -16.34
C LYS A 4 -4.26 -14.58 -15.07
N VAL A 5 -4.93 -14.43 -13.94
CA VAL A 5 -4.52 -14.96 -12.63
C VAL A 5 -5.67 -15.79 -12.07
N GLY A 6 -5.55 -17.10 -12.19
CA GLY A 6 -6.63 -18.00 -11.82
C GLY A 6 -7.95 -17.69 -12.55
N SER A 7 -8.99 -17.36 -11.78
CA SER A 7 -10.32 -16.98 -12.30
C SER A 7 -10.45 -15.49 -12.63
N ALA A 8 -9.45 -14.66 -12.31
CA ALA A 8 -9.47 -13.24 -12.56
C ALA A 8 -8.57 -12.82 -13.73
N ARG A 9 -8.78 -11.59 -14.21
CA ARG A 9 -7.88 -10.87 -15.09
C ARG A 9 -7.43 -9.62 -14.34
N LEU A 10 -6.14 -9.55 -14.04
CA LEU A 10 -5.56 -8.38 -13.36
C LEU A 10 -5.07 -7.38 -14.42
N PHE A 11 -5.44 -6.13 -14.20
CA PHE A 11 -4.91 -5.02 -14.97
C PHE A 11 -3.62 -4.54 -14.34
N PHE A 12 -2.63 -4.22 -15.17
CA PHE A 12 -1.42 -3.56 -14.76
C PHE A 12 -0.93 -2.57 -15.82
N ASP A 13 -0.25 -1.54 -15.36
CA ASP A 13 0.43 -0.57 -16.22
C ASP A 13 1.94 -0.64 -15.96
N MET A 14 2.76 -0.34 -16.97
CA MET A 14 4.21 -0.40 -16.88
C MET A 14 4.82 0.94 -17.27
N VAL A 15 5.83 1.36 -16.50
CA VAL A 15 6.61 2.57 -16.78
C VAL A 15 8.10 2.24 -16.61
N GLY A 16 8.91 2.78 -17.51
CA GLY A 16 10.34 2.52 -17.54
C GLY A 16 10.72 1.28 -18.34
N GLU A 17 12.01 1.14 -18.57
CA GLU A 17 12.60 0.05 -19.36
C GLU A 17 12.96 -1.12 -18.44
N GLY A 18 12.71 -2.35 -18.89
CA GLY A 18 13.16 -3.56 -18.21
C GLY A 18 14.65 -3.86 -18.43
N LEU A 19 15.21 -3.34 -19.54
CA LEU A 19 16.61 -3.52 -19.89
C LEU A 19 17.28 -2.15 -20.08
N ASN A 20 18.41 -1.95 -19.44
CA ASN A 20 19.24 -0.78 -19.67
C ASN A 20 20.29 -1.11 -20.75
N ALA A 21 20.12 -0.50 -21.93
CA ALA A 21 21.04 -0.65 -23.08
C ALA A 21 21.99 0.54 -23.24
N ALA A 22 22.09 1.45 -22.26
CA ALA A 22 22.94 2.64 -22.34
C ALA A 22 24.43 2.34 -22.10
N THR A 23 24.79 1.12 -21.70
CA THR A 23 26.16 0.64 -21.49
C THR A 23 26.53 -0.43 -22.52
N SER A 24 27.82 -0.81 -22.59
CA SER A 24 28.28 -1.90 -23.45
C SER A 24 27.62 -3.25 -23.14
N ASP A 25 27.14 -3.40 -21.91
CA ASP A 25 26.42 -4.57 -21.44
C ASP A 25 24.96 -4.21 -21.20
N VAL A 26 24.04 -5.01 -21.74
CA VAL A 26 22.61 -4.87 -21.46
C VAL A 26 22.35 -5.40 -20.05
N VAL A 27 21.96 -4.51 -19.14
CA VAL A 27 21.67 -4.86 -17.75
C VAL A 27 20.17 -4.85 -17.50
N GLN A 28 19.64 -5.90 -16.89
CA GLN A 28 18.25 -5.92 -16.45
C GLN A 28 18.04 -4.96 -15.28
N ARG A 29 17.02 -4.10 -15.38
CA ARG A 29 16.60 -3.26 -14.25
C ARG A 29 15.76 -4.06 -13.28
N PRO A 30 15.91 -3.84 -11.96
CA PRO A 30 15.03 -4.47 -10.99
C PRO A 30 13.58 -3.99 -11.19
N THR A 31 12.63 -4.88 -10.94
CA THR A 31 11.20 -4.55 -11.01
C THR A 31 10.72 -4.02 -9.67
N LEU A 32 10.00 -2.89 -9.68
CA LEU A 32 9.28 -2.34 -8.54
C LEU A 32 7.77 -2.47 -8.79
N ILE A 33 7.11 -3.35 -8.03
CA ILE A 33 5.65 -3.52 -8.06
C ILE A 33 5.01 -2.57 -7.06
N LEU A 34 4.03 -1.82 -7.51
CA LEU A 34 3.35 -0.77 -6.78
C LEU A 34 1.90 -1.18 -6.52
N LEU A 35 1.58 -1.43 -5.24
CA LEU A 35 0.29 -1.88 -4.75
C LEU A 35 -0.46 -0.72 -4.09
N HIS A 36 -1.59 -0.34 -4.69
CA HIS A 36 -2.39 0.80 -4.26
C HIS A 36 -3.18 0.55 -2.97
N GLY A 37 -3.55 1.62 -2.30
CA GLY A 37 -4.43 1.61 -1.13
C GLY A 37 -5.91 1.43 -1.48
N GLY A 38 -6.74 1.55 -0.48
CA GLY A 38 -8.18 1.35 -0.53
C GLY A 38 -8.62 0.33 0.51
N PRO A 39 -9.11 -0.86 0.14
CA PRO A 39 -9.36 -1.37 -1.22
C PRO A 39 -10.45 -0.62 -1.99
N GLY A 40 -10.62 -0.97 -3.26
CA GLY A 40 -11.69 -0.41 -4.10
C GLY A 40 -11.27 0.78 -4.97
N TYR A 41 -10.01 1.23 -4.90
CA TYR A 41 -9.43 2.18 -5.86
C TYR A 41 -8.69 1.46 -6.98
N ASP A 42 -7.98 2.21 -7.82
CA ASP A 42 -7.04 1.71 -8.81
C ASP A 42 -5.62 2.28 -8.57
N HIS A 43 -4.65 1.81 -9.35
CA HIS A 43 -3.26 2.22 -9.26
C HIS A 43 -3.03 3.72 -9.53
N SER A 44 -3.98 4.43 -10.16
CA SER A 44 -3.83 5.87 -10.47
C SER A 44 -3.63 6.72 -9.22
N THR A 45 -4.01 6.21 -8.04
CA THR A 45 -3.79 6.86 -6.74
C THR A 45 -2.30 7.00 -6.37
N LEU A 46 -1.42 6.18 -6.97
CA LEU A 46 0.02 6.24 -6.76
C LEU A 46 0.76 7.11 -7.80
N ARG A 47 0.08 7.49 -8.89
CA ARG A 47 0.66 8.30 -9.96
C ARG A 47 0.36 9.79 -9.79
N PRO A 48 1.20 10.69 -10.30
CA PRO A 48 2.48 10.42 -10.98
C PRO A 48 3.68 10.27 -10.02
N TYR A 49 3.46 10.28 -8.69
CA TYR A 49 4.55 10.36 -7.72
C TYR A 49 5.61 9.28 -7.96
N PHE A 50 5.21 8.03 -8.14
CA PHE A 50 6.16 6.92 -8.28
C PHE A 50 6.80 6.82 -9.67
N ASP A 51 6.32 7.52 -10.69
CA ASP A 51 6.92 7.51 -12.04
C ASP A 51 8.39 7.94 -12.03
N ARG A 52 8.82 8.72 -11.02
CA ARG A 52 10.20 9.17 -10.82
C ARG A 52 11.22 8.03 -10.59
N TYR A 53 10.77 6.86 -10.16
CA TYR A 53 11.65 5.70 -9.95
C TYR A 53 11.90 4.90 -11.23
N SER A 54 11.30 5.29 -12.36
CA SER A 54 11.53 4.65 -13.66
C SER A 54 12.94 4.88 -14.21
N ASP A 55 13.71 5.78 -13.62
CA ASP A 55 15.12 6.01 -13.92
C ASP A 55 16.02 4.84 -13.46
N THR A 56 15.60 4.09 -12.44
CA THR A 56 16.38 2.99 -11.85
C THR A 56 15.66 1.63 -11.89
N HIS A 57 14.33 1.62 -11.97
CA HIS A 57 13.51 0.42 -11.91
C HIS A 57 12.52 0.35 -13.07
N GLN A 58 12.16 -0.86 -13.49
CA GLN A 58 10.92 -1.07 -14.23
C GLN A 58 9.75 -1.03 -13.23
N LEU A 59 8.80 -0.13 -13.44
CA LEU A 59 7.65 0.04 -12.56
C LEU A 59 6.46 -0.76 -13.07
N ILE A 60 5.79 -1.48 -12.17
CA ILE A 60 4.54 -2.16 -12.43
C ILE A 60 3.49 -1.64 -11.45
N TYR A 61 2.47 -0.99 -11.98
CA TYR A 61 1.30 -0.53 -11.24
C TYR A 61 0.20 -1.56 -11.38
N LEU A 62 -0.17 -2.23 -10.31
CA LEU A 62 -1.15 -3.31 -10.32
C LEU A 62 -2.50 -2.84 -9.75
N ASP A 63 -3.61 -3.09 -10.48
CA ASP A 63 -4.94 -3.05 -9.90
C ASP A 63 -5.23 -4.39 -9.22
N HIS A 64 -5.51 -4.38 -7.92
CA HIS A 64 -5.85 -5.59 -7.19
C HIS A 64 -7.12 -6.26 -7.74
N ARG A 65 -7.26 -7.58 -7.51
CA ARG A 65 -8.49 -8.32 -7.84
C ARG A 65 -9.73 -7.56 -7.36
N GLY A 66 -10.71 -7.36 -8.24
CA GLY A 66 -11.94 -6.62 -7.97
C GLY A 66 -11.82 -5.10 -7.98
N CYS A 67 -10.60 -4.55 -8.00
CA CYS A 67 -10.33 -3.12 -7.97
C CYS A 67 -10.05 -2.56 -9.37
N GLY A 68 -10.33 -1.28 -9.57
CA GLY A 68 -10.03 -0.59 -10.81
C GLY A 68 -10.55 -1.31 -12.06
N ARG A 69 -9.64 -1.69 -12.94
CA ARG A 69 -9.91 -2.41 -14.20
C ARG A 69 -9.82 -3.93 -14.06
N SER A 70 -9.35 -4.41 -12.90
CA SER A 70 -9.22 -5.84 -12.63
C SER A 70 -10.58 -6.48 -12.36
N THR A 71 -10.72 -7.74 -12.80
CA THR A 71 -11.90 -8.53 -12.52
C THR A 71 -11.72 -9.36 -11.24
N GLY A 72 -12.79 -9.95 -10.74
CA GLY A 72 -12.78 -10.87 -9.60
C GLY A 72 -14.16 -10.95 -8.98
N LYS A 73 -14.54 -12.15 -8.53
CA LYS A 73 -15.82 -12.35 -7.85
C LYS A 73 -15.70 -12.01 -6.39
N LYS A 74 -16.78 -11.52 -5.78
CA LYS A 74 -16.83 -11.10 -4.37
C LYS A 74 -16.34 -12.19 -3.41
N GLU A 75 -16.64 -13.46 -3.70
CA GLU A 75 -16.26 -14.61 -2.86
C GLU A 75 -14.73 -14.85 -2.84
N THR A 76 -13.98 -14.11 -3.65
CA THR A 76 -12.52 -14.18 -3.74
C THR A 76 -11.83 -12.90 -3.26
N TRP A 77 -12.54 -12.00 -2.57
CA TRP A 77 -11.99 -10.74 -2.06
C TRP A 77 -11.54 -10.88 -0.61
N TYR A 78 -10.39 -11.55 -0.40
CA TYR A 78 -9.77 -11.72 0.91
C TYR A 78 -8.24 -11.72 0.79
N LEU A 79 -7.54 -11.46 1.89
CA LEU A 79 -6.09 -11.19 1.90
C LEU A 79 -5.26 -12.32 1.32
N ASP A 80 -5.54 -13.58 1.68
CA ASP A 80 -4.86 -14.75 1.11
C ASP A 80 -4.90 -14.75 -0.42
N GLN A 81 -6.09 -14.48 -0.98
CA GLN A 81 -6.26 -14.51 -2.43
C GLN A 81 -5.53 -13.35 -3.11
N TRP A 82 -5.54 -12.14 -2.53
CA TRP A 82 -4.78 -11.01 -3.09
C TRP A 82 -3.28 -11.25 -3.04
N ALA A 83 -2.78 -11.89 -1.97
CA ALA A 83 -1.37 -12.28 -1.84
C ALA A 83 -0.99 -13.37 -2.86
N ASP A 84 -1.80 -14.41 -2.99
CA ASP A 84 -1.58 -15.50 -3.96
C ASP A 84 -1.71 -15.00 -5.41
N ASP A 85 -2.58 -14.02 -5.67
CA ASP A 85 -2.67 -13.35 -6.97
C ASP A 85 -1.35 -12.69 -7.37
N LEU A 86 -0.65 -12.05 -6.43
CA LEU A 86 0.64 -11.43 -6.70
C LEU A 86 1.70 -12.48 -7.01
N ALA A 87 1.70 -13.61 -6.31
CA ALA A 87 2.60 -14.73 -6.60
C ALA A 87 2.38 -15.28 -8.02
N VAL A 88 1.11 -15.54 -8.38
CA VAL A 88 0.75 -16.03 -9.73
C VAL A 88 1.05 -14.97 -10.79
N PHE A 89 0.82 -13.69 -10.49
CA PHE A 89 1.15 -12.57 -11.39
C PHE A 89 2.65 -12.56 -11.70
N CYS A 90 3.50 -12.59 -10.69
CA CYS A 90 4.95 -12.59 -10.85
C CYS A 90 5.42 -13.82 -11.65
N SER A 91 4.97 -15.02 -11.29
CA SER A 91 5.36 -16.24 -12.00
C SER A 91 4.90 -16.27 -13.46
N THR A 92 3.70 -15.74 -13.76
CA THR A 92 3.17 -15.68 -15.13
C THR A 92 3.96 -14.74 -16.04
N LEU A 93 4.50 -13.65 -15.46
CA LEU A 93 5.27 -12.65 -16.21
C LEU A 93 6.78 -12.88 -16.15
N GLY A 94 7.25 -13.93 -15.47
CA GLY A 94 8.67 -14.21 -15.31
C GLY A 94 9.39 -13.14 -14.47
N ILE A 95 8.71 -12.58 -13.47
CA ILE A 95 9.27 -11.58 -12.56
C ILE A 95 9.81 -12.32 -11.33
N ASP A 96 11.14 -12.35 -11.22
CA ASP A 96 11.82 -13.00 -10.11
C ASP A 96 12.13 -11.98 -9.02
N SER A 97 11.69 -12.25 -7.79
CA SER A 97 12.01 -11.48 -6.57
C SER A 97 11.95 -9.94 -6.75
N PRO A 98 10.81 -9.36 -7.13
CA PRO A 98 10.67 -7.92 -7.30
C PRO A 98 10.86 -7.19 -5.97
N VAL A 99 11.14 -5.89 -6.05
CA VAL A 99 10.83 -4.97 -4.95
C VAL A 99 9.32 -4.76 -4.93
N VAL A 100 8.71 -4.84 -3.75
CA VAL A 100 7.27 -4.61 -3.59
C VAL A 100 7.04 -3.38 -2.71
N PHE A 101 6.32 -2.41 -3.22
CA PHE A 101 5.79 -1.28 -2.47
C PHE A 101 4.31 -1.47 -2.23
N GLY A 102 3.86 -1.32 -0.98
CA GLY A 102 2.44 -1.35 -0.63
C GLY A 102 2.03 -0.16 0.24
N GLN A 103 0.97 0.54 -0.17
CA GLN A 103 0.40 1.64 0.60
C GLN A 103 -0.94 1.23 1.19
N SER A 104 -1.14 1.44 2.51
CA SER A 104 -2.42 1.17 3.19
C SER A 104 -2.87 -0.28 2.95
N PHE A 105 -4.03 -0.51 2.38
CA PHE A 105 -4.48 -1.86 1.97
C PHE A 105 -3.44 -2.60 1.10
N GLY A 106 -2.79 -1.91 0.15
CA GLY A 106 -1.71 -2.52 -0.64
C GLY A 106 -0.53 -2.98 0.20
N GLY A 107 -0.28 -2.32 1.34
CA GLY A 107 0.71 -2.75 2.35
C GLY A 107 0.29 -4.02 3.08
N MET A 108 -1.00 -4.17 3.39
CA MET A 108 -1.55 -5.41 3.98
C MET A 108 -1.36 -6.60 3.01
N VAL A 109 -1.68 -6.41 1.74
CA VAL A 109 -1.44 -7.43 0.69
C VAL A 109 0.05 -7.73 0.53
N ALA A 110 0.91 -6.70 0.55
CA ALA A 110 2.37 -6.86 0.41
C ALA A 110 2.98 -7.65 1.58
N MET A 111 2.57 -7.35 2.81
CA MET A 111 3.00 -8.09 4.01
C MET A 111 2.57 -9.56 3.95
N HIS A 112 1.31 -9.80 3.60
CA HIS A 112 0.77 -11.14 3.50
C HIS A 112 1.45 -11.94 2.41
N TYR A 113 1.73 -11.31 1.25
CA TYR A 113 2.51 -11.91 0.18
C TYR A 113 3.94 -12.26 0.63
N ALA A 114 4.65 -11.33 1.26
CA ALA A 114 6.04 -11.56 1.68
C ALA A 114 6.14 -12.66 2.76
N ALA A 115 5.19 -12.72 3.68
CA ALA A 115 5.18 -13.77 4.71
C ALA A 115 4.88 -15.17 4.14
N ARG A 116 3.98 -15.27 3.16
CA ARG A 116 3.59 -16.54 2.52
C ARG A 116 4.56 -17.02 1.45
N HIS A 117 5.29 -16.08 0.83
CA HIS A 117 6.22 -16.32 -0.27
C HIS A 117 7.58 -15.67 0.01
N PRO A 118 8.36 -16.13 1.02
CA PRO A 118 9.54 -15.43 1.52
C PRO A 118 10.65 -15.24 0.47
N THR A 119 10.74 -16.13 -0.51
CA THR A 119 11.70 -15.98 -1.64
C THR A 119 11.15 -15.14 -2.80
N GLY A 120 9.89 -14.71 -2.72
CA GLY A 120 9.19 -13.98 -3.78
C GLY A 120 9.42 -12.46 -3.76
N VAL A 121 10.16 -11.93 -2.80
CA VAL A 121 10.38 -10.49 -2.60
C VAL A 121 11.84 -10.22 -2.29
N SER A 122 12.48 -9.32 -3.08
CA SER A 122 13.87 -8.91 -2.80
C SER A 122 13.94 -7.81 -1.73
N LYS A 123 12.99 -6.86 -1.76
CA LYS A 123 12.85 -5.78 -0.78
C LYS A 123 11.37 -5.42 -0.64
N LEU A 124 10.98 -5.00 0.57
CA LEU A 124 9.62 -4.61 0.88
C LEU A 124 9.58 -3.15 1.35
N ILE A 125 8.65 -2.36 0.83
CA ILE A 125 8.38 -0.99 1.30
C ILE A 125 6.91 -0.91 1.71
N LEU A 126 6.66 -0.65 2.98
CA LEU A 126 5.33 -0.57 3.59
C LEU A 126 5.06 0.88 3.99
N SER A 127 4.01 1.47 3.43
CA SER A 127 3.67 2.88 3.64
C SER A 127 2.29 3.03 4.22
N SER A 128 2.17 3.66 5.40
CA SER A 128 0.88 3.96 6.04
C SER A 128 -0.07 2.77 6.01
N THR A 129 0.35 1.67 6.64
CA THR A 129 -0.37 0.39 6.66
C THR A 129 -0.41 -0.21 8.07
N ALA A 130 -1.08 -1.33 8.26
CA ALA A 130 -1.24 -1.97 9.55
C ALA A 130 -1.21 -3.50 9.42
N ALA A 131 -0.54 -4.17 10.36
CA ALA A 131 -0.62 -5.63 10.53
C ALA A 131 -1.86 -6.03 11.33
N GLN A 132 -2.36 -5.12 12.18
CA GLN A 132 -3.63 -5.23 12.89
C GLN A 132 -4.34 -3.87 12.86
N PHE A 133 -5.63 -3.86 12.62
CA PHE A 133 -6.39 -2.61 12.67
C PHE A 133 -6.60 -2.13 14.10
N ARG A 134 -6.24 -0.88 14.37
CA ARG A 134 -6.27 -0.24 15.69
C ARG A 134 -7.39 0.78 15.80
N LEU A 135 -8.65 0.30 15.85
CA LEU A 135 -9.84 1.18 15.84
C LEU A 135 -9.78 2.28 16.90
N ASP A 136 -9.41 1.97 18.14
CA ASP A 136 -9.39 2.95 19.23
C ASP A 136 -8.34 4.05 18.96
N GLU A 137 -7.17 3.68 18.44
CA GLU A 137 -6.13 4.65 18.11
C GLU A 137 -6.51 5.48 16.86
N THR A 138 -7.17 4.86 15.88
CA THR A 138 -7.77 5.56 14.72
C THR A 138 -8.79 6.61 15.20
N VAL A 139 -9.72 6.23 16.07
CA VAL A 139 -10.74 7.14 16.62
C VAL A 139 -10.10 8.28 17.43
N LYS A 140 -9.09 7.99 18.25
CA LYS A 140 -8.33 9.01 18.98
C LYS A 140 -7.66 10.02 18.04
N MET A 141 -7.02 9.54 16.98
CA MET A 141 -6.35 10.43 16.01
C MET A 141 -7.37 11.24 15.21
N MET A 142 -8.49 10.65 14.82
CA MET A 142 -9.60 11.36 14.17
C MET A 142 -10.16 12.46 15.07
N SER A 143 -10.35 12.19 16.39
CA SER A 143 -10.75 13.19 17.37
C SER A 143 -9.73 14.32 17.48
N LYS A 144 -8.45 14.00 17.54
CA LYS A 144 -7.36 14.99 17.62
C LYS A 144 -7.32 15.93 16.41
N LEU A 145 -7.61 15.43 15.21
CA LEU A 145 -7.50 16.19 13.97
C LEU A 145 -8.80 16.89 13.56
N GLY A 146 -9.95 16.29 13.82
CA GLY A 146 -11.25 16.74 13.33
C GLY A 146 -12.34 16.87 14.41
N GLY A 147 -11.96 16.68 15.70
CA GLY A 147 -12.89 16.79 16.81
C GLY A 147 -13.79 15.56 16.98
N ASP A 148 -14.81 15.72 17.86
CA ASP A 148 -15.70 14.62 18.24
C ASP A 148 -16.55 14.11 17.08
N ASP A 149 -16.95 14.99 16.17
CA ASP A 149 -17.70 14.59 14.97
C ASP A 149 -16.90 13.62 14.09
N ALA A 150 -15.61 13.88 13.89
CA ALA A 150 -14.73 13.01 13.11
C ALA A 150 -14.52 11.65 13.81
N ALA A 151 -14.38 11.65 15.13
CA ALA A 151 -14.25 10.44 15.93
C ALA A 151 -15.50 9.56 15.83
N GLU A 152 -16.70 10.18 15.94
CA GLU A 152 -17.95 9.43 15.88
C GLU A 152 -18.23 8.88 14.47
N VAL A 153 -17.99 9.69 13.43
CA VAL A 153 -18.11 9.25 12.02
C VAL A 153 -17.14 8.09 11.73
N ALA A 154 -15.90 8.16 12.22
CA ALA A 154 -14.93 7.08 12.07
C ALA A 154 -15.39 5.80 12.77
N ARG A 155 -15.86 5.90 14.03
CA ARG A 155 -16.36 4.74 14.78
C ARG A 155 -17.53 4.08 14.07
N GLN A 156 -18.48 4.88 13.58
CA GLN A 156 -19.64 4.37 12.84
C GLN A 156 -19.23 3.68 11.54
N PHE A 157 -18.32 4.28 10.77
CA PHE A 157 -17.84 3.72 9.52
C PHE A 157 -17.18 2.36 9.69
N PHE A 158 -16.26 2.21 10.65
CA PHE A 158 -15.56 0.95 10.85
C PHE A 158 -16.41 -0.13 11.55
N SER A 159 -17.51 0.25 12.22
CA SER A 159 -18.48 -0.69 12.78
C SER A 159 -19.58 -1.10 11.79
N ASN A 160 -19.98 -0.20 10.92
CA ASN A 160 -20.99 -0.42 9.89
C ASN A 160 -20.67 0.47 8.67
N PRO A 161 -19.87 -0.01 7.73
CA PRO A 161 -19.34 0.81 6.65
C PRO A 161 -20.43 1.52 5.83
N SER A 162 -20.38 2.86 5.85
CA SER A 162 -21.19 3.75 5.04
C SER A 162 -20.32 4.92 4.57
N GLN A 163 -20.23 5.15 3.26
CA GLN A 163 -19.20 6.03 2.71
C GLN A 163 -19.49 7.52 2.82
N ASP A 164 -20.76 7.95 2.83
CA ASP A 164 -21.12 9.36 2.64
C ASP A 164 -20.59 10.31 3.72
N ALA A 165 -20.81 9.98 4.99
CA ALA A 165 -20.32 10.81 6.10
C ALA A 165 -18.80 10.74 6.22
N TYR A 166 -18.24 9.54 6.10
CA TYR A 166 -16.79 9.33 6.21
C TYR A 166 -16.02 10.09 5.14
N SER A 167 -16.51 10.07 3.90
CA SER A 167 -15.90 10.80 2.79
C SER A 167 -15.85 12.31 3.00
N LYS A 168 -16.87 12.86 3.65
CA LYS A 168 -16.97 14.32 3.89
C LYS A 168 -16.18 14.79 5.10
N VAL A 169 -16.15 13.99 6.17
CA VAL A 169 -15.62 14.39 7.48
C VAL A 169 -14.20 13.85 7.70
N CYS A 170 -13.97 12.56 7.45
CA CYS A 170 -12.73 11.90 7.80
C CYS A 170 -11.68 11.93 6.67
N LEU A 171 -12.09 11.76 5.41
CA LEU A 171 -11.13 11.76 4.30
C LEU A 171 -10.30 13.03 4.15
N PRO A 172 -10.81 14.25 4.40
CA PRO A 172 -9.99 15.47 4.38
C PRO A 172 -8.84 15.46 5.41
N LEU A 173 -8.97 14.67 6.49
CA LEU A 173 -7.97 14.54 7.54
C LEU A 173 -6.78 13.61 7.18
N TYR A 174 -6.85 12.91 6.05
CA TYR A 174 -5.83 11.94 5.62
C TYR A 174 -4.49 12.58 5.25
N SER A 175 -4.48 13.84 4.90
CA SER A 175 -3.29 14.57 4.50
C SER A 175 -3.09 15.80 5.37
N ASN A 176 -1.84 16.18 5.57
CA ASN A 176 -1.52 17.45 6.20
C ASN A 176 -2.18 18.60 5.39
N PRO A 177 -2.93 19.51 6.01
CA PRO A 177 -3.55 20.64 5.32
C PRO A 177 -2.54 21.56 4.61
N ASN A 178 -1.27 21.51 5.02
CA ASN A 178 -0.15 22.24 4.42
C ASN A 178 0.67 21.39 3.45
N ALA A 179 0.19 20.19 3.07
CA ALA A 179 0.91 19.29 2.17
C ALA A 179 1.31 19.96 0.85
N ALA A 180 2.50 19.61 0.36
CA ALA A 180 3.05 20.15 -0.87
C ALA A 180 2.22 19.80 -2.11
N VAL A 181 1.58 18.63 -2.10
CA VAL A 181 0.74 18.14 -3.21
C VAL A 181 -0.73 18.35 -2.85
N LYS A 182 -1.31 19.42 -3.40
CA LYS A 182 -2.75 19.67 -3.34
C LYS A 182 -3.38 19.17 -4.64
N GLY A 183 -4.25 18.21 -4.55
CA GLY A 183 -5.02 17.73 -5.70
C GLY A 183 -5.71 16.40 -5.40
N SER A 184 -6.91 16.26 -5.94
CA SER A 184 -7.68 15.05 -5.76
C SER A 184 -7.22 13.99 -6.77
N PHE A 185 -6.23 13.19 -6.39
CA PHE A 185 -5.89 11.97 -7.13
C PHE A 185 -7.11 11.03 -7.23
N ARG A 186 -8.08 11.18 -6.35
CA ARG A 186 -9.33 10.40 -6.32
C ARG A 186 -10.26 10.73 -7.46
N GLU A 187 -10.29 11.98 -7.94
CA GLU A 187 -11.13 12.39 -9.08
C GLU A 187 -10.87 11.60 -10.36
N ARG A 188 -9.64 11.07 -10.52
CA ARG A 188 -9.28 10.24 -11.67
C ARG A 188 -9.32 8.74 -11.37
N ALA A 189 -9.44 8.35 -10.10
CA ALA A 189 -9.44 6.95 -9.71
C ALA A 189 -10.74 6.25 -10.12
N ILE A 190 -10.62 5.01 -10.56
CA ILE A 190 -11.77 4.13 -10.73
C ILE A 190 -12.13 3.57 -9.37
N GLU A 191 -13.31 3.90 -8.88
CA GLU A 191 -13.80 3.44 -7.59
C GLU A 191 -14.66 2.18 -7.73
N ARG A 192 -14.46 1.24 -6.80
CA ARG A 192 -15.23 0.02 -6.58
C ARG A 192 -15.61 -0.07 -5.10
N PRO A 193 -16.57 0.75 -4.65
CA PRO A 193 -16.92 0.85 -3.24
C PRO A 193 -17.37 -0.47 -2.62
N GLU A 194 -17.93 -1.38 -3.43
CA GLU A 194 -18.34 -2.71 -3.01
C GLU A 194 -17.17 -3.57 -2.48
N VAL A 195 -15.94 -3.37 -3.00
CA VAL A 195 -14.74 -4.08 -2.52
C VAL A 195 -14.32 -3.55 -1.15
N ALA A 196 -14.33 -2.21 -1.00
CA ALA A 196 -14.00 -1.56 0.27
C ALA A 196 -14.99 -1.97 1.37
N LEU A 197 -16.30 -1.89 1.07
CA LEU A 197 -17.34 -2.27 2.02
C LEU A 197 -17.24 -3.73 2.44
N HIS A 198 -16.92 -4.64 1.51
CA HIS A 198 -16.72 -6.05 1.81
C HIS A 198 -15.53 -6.27 2.77
N PHE A 199 -14.38 -5.64 2.47
CA PHE A 199 -13.17 -5.77 3.27
C PHE A 199 -13.34 -5.19 4.68
N PHE A 200 -13.90 -3.98 4.79
CA PHE A 200 -14.09 -3.31 6.09
C PHE A 200 -15.16 -3.98 6.96
N ALA A 201 -16.18 -4.61 6.36
CA ALA A 201 -17.24 -5.27 7.11
C ALA A 201 -16.81 -6.58 7.80
N ASP A 202 -15.76 -7.23 7.31
CA ASP A 202 -15.36 -8.56 7.80
C ASP A 202 -13.85 -8.67 8.02
N GLU A 203 -13.07 -8.61 6.96
CA GLU A 203 -11.67 -9.04 6.98
C GLU A 203 -10.78 -8.13 7.84
N MET A 204 -10.93 -6.81 7.68
CA MET A 204 -10.11 -5.86 8.40
C MET A 204 -10.33 -5.93 9.94
N ALA A 205 -11.56 -6.17 10.37
CA ALA A 205 -11.88 -6.19 11.81
C ALA A 205 -11.25 -7.38 12.57
N ARG A 206 -10.98 -8.49 11.87
CA ARG A 206 -10.38 -9.71 12.43
C ARG A 206 -8.92 -9.94 12.01
N MET A 207 -8.39 -9.07 11.16
CA MET A 207 -7.01 -9.15 10.69
C MET A 207 -6.02 -8.94 11.84
N ASP A 208 -5.16 -9.92 12.06
CA ASP A 208 -3.97 -9.81 12.91
C ASP A 208 -2.83 -10.64 12.29
N MET A 209 -1.99 -9.97 11.54
CA MET A 209 -0.87 -10.59 10.81
C MET A 209 0.46 -10.52 11.58
N ARG A 210 0.49 -10.00 12.82
CA ARG A 210 1.75 -9.75 13.55
C ARG A 210 2.59 -11.02 13.74
N ALA A 211 1.96 -12.16 13.96
CA ALA A 211 2.67 -13.43 14.07
C ALA A 211 3.20 -13.92 12.71
N GLU A 212 2.46 -13.68 11.62
CA GLU A 212 2.82 -14.12 10.28
C GLU A 212 3.96 -13.30 9.69
N ILE A 213 3.94 -11.97 9.87
CA ILE A 213 4.95 -11.07 9.32
C ILE A 213 6.32 -11.21 10.00
N ALA A 214 6.41 -11.87 11.15
CA ALA A 214 7.69 -12.27 11.76
C ALA A 214 8.51 -13.24 10.87
N ALA A 215 7.87 -13.87 9.89
CA ALA A 215 8.54 -14.72 8.90
C ALA A 215 9.11 -13.95 7.69
N ILE A 216 8.98 -12.62 7.64
CA ILE A 216 9.51 -11.81 6.54
C ILE A 216 11.03 -11.69 6.68
N GLU A 217 11.75 -12.28 5.73
CA GLU A 217 13.22 -12.34 5.71
C GLU A 217 13.86 -11.22 4.87
N CYS A 218 13.11 -10.65 3.92
CA CYS A 218 13.67 -9.60 3.05
C CYS A 218 13.82 -8.27 3.78
N PRO A 219 14.84 -7.45 3.42
CA PRO A 219 14.95 -6.09 3.93
C PRO A 219 13.65 -5.32 3.73
N THR A 220 13.14 -4.73 4.80
CA THR A 220 11.85 -4.04 4.84
C THR A 220 12.00 -2.60 5.32
N LEU A 221 11.46 -1.65 4.56
CA LEU A 221 11.32 -0.26 4.97
C LEU A 221 9.87 0.00 5.35
N VAL A 222 9.63 0.36 6.59
CA VAL A 222 8.31 0.79 7.09
C VAL A 222 8.29 2.31 7.19
N ILE A 223 7.35 2.96 6.53
CA ILE A 223 7.17 4.42 6.58
C ILE A 223 5.75 4.77 7.01
N GLY A 224 5.62 5.71 7.94
CA GLY A 224 4.35 6.18 8.47
C GLY A 224 4.36 7.68 8.76
N GLY A 225 3.18 8.29 8.82
CA GLY A 225 3.00 9.67 9.22
C GLY A 225 2.67 9.79 10.71
N THR A 226 3.22 10.80 11.41
CA THR A 226 2.97 10.99 12.86
C THR A 226 1.56 11.49 13.17
N ILE A 227 0.81 11.94 12.15
CA ILE A 227 -0.60 12.35 12.27
C ILE A 227 -1.51 11.52 11.36
N ASP A 228 -1.12 10.28 11.01
CA ASP A 228 -1.96 9.38 10.21
C ASP A 228 -3.23 8.99 11.01
N PRO A 229 -4.43 9.34 10.51
CA PRO A 229 -5.66 9.07 11.25
C PRO A 229 -6.24 7.67 10.99
N VAL A 230 -5.71 6.93 10.01
CA VAL A 230 -6.25 5.62 9.60
C VAL A 230 -5.38 4.48 10.10
N THR A 231 -4.09 4.61 9.88
CA THR A 231 -3.06 3.71 10.41
C THR A 231 -2.12 4.52 11.29
N PRO A 232 -2.55 4.84 12.53
CA PRO A 232 -1.78 5.66 13.45
C PRO A 232 -0.37 5.14 13.67
N PRO A 233 0.58 5.96 14.18
CA PRO A 233 1.99 5.62 14.35
C PRO A 233 2.25 4.21 14.91
N ILE A 234 1.47 3.81 15.90
CA ILE A 234 1.56 2.49 16.53
C ILE A 234 1.48 1.34 15.51
N CYS A 235 0.71 1.50 14.41
CA CYS A 235 0.62 0.47 13.38
C CYS A 235 1.96 0.24 12.66
N SER A 236 2.69 1.31 12.36
CA SER A 236 4.03 1.21 11.75
C SER A 236 5.06 0.68 12.74
N GLU A 237 4.98 1.06 14.01
CA GLU A 237 5.83 0.57 15.09
C GLU A 237 5.64 -0.95 15.28
N GLU A 238 4.40 -1.42 15.38
CA GLU A 238 4.08 -2.86 15.51
C GLU A 238 4.55 -3.69 14.32
N ILE A 239 4.48 -3.17 13.09
CA ILE A 239 5.02 -3.86 11.92
C ILE A 239 6.54 -4.00 12.03
N ALA A 240 7.23 -2.91 12.36
CA ALA A 240 8.69 -2.92 12.49
C ALA A 240 9.14 -3.86 13.61
N ASP A 241 8.48 -3.81 14.75
CA ASP A 241 8.78 -4.68 15.90
C ASP A 241 8.54 -6.15 15.57
N ALA A 242 7.45 -6.49 14.87
CA ALA A 242 7.12 -7.86 14.51
C ALA A 242 8.08 -8.46 13.47
N ILE A 243 8.53 -7.67 12.49
CA ILE A 243 9.53 -8.10 11.49
C ILE A 243 10.93 -8.16 12.11
N GLY A 244 11.24 -7.29 13.08
CA GLY A 244 12.51 -7.28 13.80
C GLY A 244 13.68 -6.74 12.96
N ASP A 245 14.83 -7.42 13.02
CA ASP A 245 16.11 -6.94 12.45
C ASP A 245 16.08 -6.66 10.94
N ASN A 246 15.14 -7.26 10.22
CA ASN A 246 14.96 -7.01 8.78
C ASN A 246 14.19 -5.72 8.49
N ALA A 247 13.60 -5.06 9.50
CA ALA A 247 12.83 -3.84 9.34
C ALA A 247 13.62 -2.57 9.72
N SER A 248 13.41 -1.53 8.93
CA SER A 248 13.83 -0.16 9.24
C SER A 248 12.59 0.72 9.29
N LEU A 249 12.34 1.37 10.43
CA LEU A 249 11.19 2.27 10.61
C LEU A 249 11.60 3.72 10.36
N LYS A 250 10.82 4.43 9.54
CA LYS A 250 10.92 5.87 9.35
C LYS A 250 9.57 6.56 9.53
N MET A 251 9.42 7.30 10.61
CA MET A 251 8.27 8.17 10.83
C MET A 251 8.51 9.56 10.22
N PHE A 252 7.49 10.11 9.57
CA PHE A 252 7.47 11.42 8.94
C PHE A 252 6.65 12.38 9.80
N GLU A 253 7.32 13.37 10.37
CA GLU A 253 6.71 14.35 11.29
C GLU A 253 5.69 15.22 10.55
N GLY A 254 4.49 15.34 11.13
CA GLY A 254 3.40 16.13 10.56
C GLY A 254 2.77 15.56 9.28
N CYS A 255 3.17 14.38 8.82
CA CYS A 255 2.55 13.70 7.68
C CYS A 255 1.38 12.83 8.13
N GLY A 256 0.34 12.77 7.29
CA GLY A 256 -0.83 11.92 7.46
C GLY A 256 -0.70 10.57 6.77
N HIS A 257 -1.81 10.11 6.15
CA HIS A 257 -1.95 8.79 5.52
C HIS A 257 -1.32 8.73 4.13
N GLY A 258 -0.02 8.98 4.05
CA GLY A 258 0.79 8.93 2.83
C GLY A 258 1.90 9.95 2.81
N PRO A 259 3.03 9.67 3.49
CA PRO A 259 4.20 10.56 3.51
C PRO A 259 4.67 11.00 2.13
N HIS A 260 4.55 10.14 1.12
CA HIS A 260 4.90 10.46 -0.27
C HIS A 260 4.07 11.61 -0.88
N ARG A 261 2.92 11.95 -0.29
CA ARG A 261 2.07 13.09 -0.70
C ARG A 261 2.35 14.33 0.14
N ASP A 262 2.54 14.13 1.44
CA ASP A 262 2.68 15.23 2.39
C ASP A 262 4.12 15.78 2.43
N ASP A 263 5.13 14.90 2.32
CA ASP A 263 6.56 15.23 2.18
C ASP A 263 7.19 14.42 1.04
N PRO A 264 6.92 14.80 -0.23
CA PRO A 264 7.36 14.03 -1.39
C PRO A 264 8.88 13.94 -1.55
N GLU A 265 9.63 14.97 -1.15
CA GLU A 265 11.09 15.00 -1.24
C GLU A 265 11.73 14.15 -0.15
N GLY A 266 11.26 14.27 1.08
CA GLY A 266 11.72 13.45 2.19
C GLY A 266 11.43 11.97 1.98
N ALA A 267 10.23 11.63 1.50
CA ALA A 267 9.86 10.28 1.18
C ALA A 267 10.70 9.70 0.02
N GLU A 268 10.96 10.50 -1.03
CA GLU A 268 11.82 10.08 -2.14
C GLU A 268 13.25 9.78 -1.65
N LYS A 269 13.84 10.67 -0.85
CA LYS A 269 15.19 10.50 -0.31
C LYS A 269 15.33 9.21 0.48
N VAL A 270 14.38 8.91 1.34
CA VAL A 270 14.38 7.70 2.18
C VAL A 270 14.22 6.45 1.34
N MET A 271 13.24 6.42 0.42
CA MET A 271 13.01 5.26 -0.44
C MET A 271 14.18 5.01 -1.41
N ARG A 272 14.77 6.07 -2.03
CA ARG A 272 15.94 5.89 -2.89
C ARG A 272 17.14 5.36 -2.13
N SER A 273 17.39 5.84 -0.91
CA SER A 273 18.46 5.31 -0.06
C SER A 273 18.27 3.82 0.22
N PHE A 274 17.05 3.41 0.55
CA PHE A 274 16.72 2.00 0.79
C PHE A 274 16.85 1.14 -0.48
N LEU A 275 16.38 1.64 -1.62
CA LEU A 275 16.44 0.93 -2.89
C LEU A 275 17.89 0.74 -3.39
N ALA A 276 18.76 1.74 -3.17
CA ALA A 276 20.16 1.73 -3.63
C ALA A 276 21.06 0.80 -2.81
N ASN A 277 20.72 0.48 -1.55
CA ASN A 277 21.51 -0.42 -0.72
C ASN A 277 21.54 -1.81 -1.36
N GLN A 278 22.73 -2.27 -1.78
CA GLN A 278 22.92 -3.65 -2.20
C GLN A 278 22.82 -4.57 -0.97
N ILE A 279 22.10 -5.66 -1.11
CA ILE A 279 21.99 -6.72 -0.10
C ILE A 279 23.27 -7.54 -0.08
#